data_71dab5b2f13761972f540d6c70179c9d
#
_entry.id   71dab5b2f13761972f540d6c70179c9d
#
_cell.length_a   1.000
_cell.length_b   1.000
_cell.length_c   1.000
_cell.angle_alpha   90.00
_cell.angle_beta   90.00
_cell.angle_gamma   90.00
#
_symmetry.space_group_name_H-M   'P 1'
#
loop_
_entity.id
_entity.type
_entity.pdbx_description
1 polymer ?
#
loop_
_entity_poly.entity_id
_entity_poly.type
_entity_poly.pdbx_seq_one_letter_code
_entity_poly.pdbx_strand_id
1 'polypeptide(L)'
;MANRAPRGDEADYVVVGSGSSGAAIAGRLAESGASVIVLEAGKSDEKLLVKKPGLVGPMHAVPQLKKPFDWGYYSVPQKHVLDRRMPVPRGKVVGGSSSINGMVYVRGNRANFDSWAAEGNKGWDADSVNAAYKRMEDFEDGESEFRGAGGPIRVTRNKLPQEGTLQFIQATADAIGCEILDDYNAESQEGVSRMQQNAADGLRYSASRGYIHHLAPATLQVQSGVLAKKVLIENGRAVGVEVVDATGSRRTLRAGKEVILSAGFVGSAQLLMLSGIGHAEHLKEHGIDVLADLPVGDNLHDHMFHALTFHVSSSKNKGTPPYFARGLVKELMRPGTSFLAHSVFEAVAFLKTSQAAEVPDLQLHLLPWAYVTPNQDAPIRHDVDKRPALTVLTTLIYPKSRGTLRLASADPTAAPLIDFQYLSDPADLEVLGEGSEMVREIFASGAFNGSIKEELHPGKGLRGQELRDAILNRATSVYHGVGTCRMGVDELAVVGPDLKVRGIEGLRVCDASIMPSITGGNTNAPAIMIGELGARLVLSEPDGGAETCQGN
;
A
#
# COMPACT_ATOMS: atom_id res chain seq x y z
N MET A 1 -21.16 4.15 26.71
CA MET A 1 -20.43 2.90 27.10
C MET A 1 -19.30 3.29 28.06
N ALA A 2 -19.08 2.55 29.13
CA ALA A 2 -17.97 2.85 30.05
C ALA A 2 -16.65 2.49 29.35
N ASN A 3 -15.67 3.39 29.30
CA ASN A 3 -14.32 3.15 28.80
C ASN A 3 -13.73 1.92 29.51
N ARG A 4 -13.68 0.78 28.84
CA ARG A 4 -13.10 -0.44 29.38
C ARG A 4 -11.78 -0.72 28.65
N ALA A 5 -10.66 -0.67 29.37
CA ALA A 5 -9.40 -1.20 28.87
C ALA A 5 -9.50 -2.73 28.65
N PRO A 6 -8.72 -3.31 27.72
CA PRO A 6 -8.64 -4.76 27.56
C PRO A 6 -8.29 -5.46 28.88
N ARG A 7 -8.87 -6.64 29.12
CA ARG A 7 -8.64 -7.45 30.33
C ARG A 7 -7.78 -8.68 29.98
N GLY A 8 -6.47 -8.54 30.15
CA GLY A 8 -5.55 -9.62 29.79
C GLY A 8 -5.61 -9.95 28.29
N ASP A 9 -6.11 -11.13 27.95
CA ASP A 9 -6.26 -11.60 26.56
C ASP A 9 -7.71 -11.47 26.04
N GLU A 10 -8.53 -10.58 26.60
CA GLU A 10 -9.92 -10.33 26.20
C GLU A 10 -10.18 -8.86 25.89
N ALA A 11 -10.90 -8.60 24.78
CA ALA A 11 -11.35 -7.28 24.36
C ALA A 11 -12.67 -7.37 23.59
N ASP A 12 -13.35 -6.23 23.39
CA ASP A 12 -14.52 -6.19 22.49
C ASP A 12 -14.11 -6.57 21.06
N TYR A 13 -12.98 -6.02 20.59
CA TYR A 13 -12.44 -6.29 19.27
C TYR A 13 -11.00 -6.79 19.31
N VAL A 14 -10.70 -7.80 18.51
CA VAL A 14 -9.33 -8.26 18.24
C VAL A 14 -8.99 -7.95 16.79
N VAL A 15 -8.07 -7.00 16.56
CA VAL A 15 -7.60 -6.58 15.24
C VAL A 15 -6.29 -7.28 14.92
N VAL A 16 -6.24 -8.04 13.84
CA VAL A 16 -5.03 -8.77 13.41
C VAL A 16 -4.28 -7.97 12.36
N GLY A 17 -3.13 -7.44 12.72
CA GLY A 17 -2.28 -6.55 11.92
C GLY A 17 -2.46 -5.08 12.31
N SER A 18 -1.33 -4.40 12.59
CA SER A 18 -1.26 -2.98 12.93
C SER A 18 -0.92 -2.11 11.71
N GLY A 19 -1.13 -2.62 10.49
CA GLY A 19 -0.81 -1.94 9.25
C GLY A 19 -1.68 -0.70 8.97
N SER A 20 -1.68 -0.24 7.72
CA SER A 20 -2.39 0.97 7.29
C SER A 20 -3.86 0.98 7.72
N SER A 21 -4.61 -0.05 7.38
CA SER A 21 -6.04 -0.17 7.76
C SER A 21 -6.21 -0.55 9.22
N GLY A 22 -5.41 -1.51 9.72
CA GLY A 22 -5.57 -2.03 11.07
C GLY A 22 -5.31 -1.00 12.16
N ALA A 23 -4.32 -0.11 11.98
CA ALA A 23 -4.10 1.01 12.88
C ALA A 23 -5.29 2.00 12.87
N ALA A 24 -5.85 2.29 11.68
CA ALA A 24 -6.96 3.22 11.53
C ALA A 24 -8.25 2.67 12.18
N ILE A 25 -8.65 1.45 11.85
CA ILE A 25 -9.87 0.86 12.43
C ILE A 25 -9.73 0.70 13.94
N ALA A 26 -8.58 0.20 14.43
CA ALA A 26 -8.35 0.02 15.85
C ALA A 26 -8.36 1.35 16.63
N GLY A 27 -7.70 2.38 16.09
CA GLY A 27 -7.69 3.71 16.69
C GLY A 27 -9.10 4.28 16.82
N ARG A 28 -9.91 4.22 15.76
CA ARG A 28 -11.28 4.72 15.75
C ARG A 28 -12.23 3.94 16.66
N LEU A 29 -12.12 2.62 16.70
CA LEU A 29 -12.90 1.81 17.61
C LEU A 29 -12.53 2.13 19.08
N ALA A 30 -11.26 2.30 19.36
CA ALA A 30 -10.82 2.64 20.70
C ALA A 30 -11.24 4.07 21.13
N GLU A 31 -11.23 5.05 20.22
CA GLU A 31 -11.77 6.40 20.47
C GLU A 31 -13.26 6.38 20.83
N SER A 32 -14.04 5.43 20.28
CA SER A 32 -15.46 5.26 20.65
C SER A 32 -15.66 4.69 22.05
N GLY A 33 -14.59 4.32 22.75
CA GLY A 33 -14.61 3.72 24.08
C GLY A 33 -14.65 2.19 24.10
N ALA A 34 -14.59 1.53 22.93
CA ALA A 34 -14.49 0.07 22.87
C ALA A 34 -13.09 -0.41 23.30
N SER A 35 -13.03 -1.58 23.97
CA SER A 35 -11.75 -2.22 24.26
C SER A 35 -11.21 -2.93 23.01
N VAL A 36 -9.95 -2.63 22.64
CA VAL A 36 -9.33 -3.14 21.41
C VAL A 36 -7.95 -3.71 21.68
N ILE A 37 -7.72 -4.94 21.23
CA ILE A 37 -6.38 -5.54 21.16
C ILE A 37 -5.96 -5.58 19.70
N VAL A 38 -4.78 -5.01 19.40
CA VAL A 38 -4.13 -5.12 18.08
C VAL A 38 -2.97 -6.09 18.15
N LEU A 39 -2.96 -7.08 17.28
CA LEU A 39 -1.88 -8.06 17.13
C LEU A 39 -0.93 -7.64 16.02
N GLU A 40 0.36 -7.65 16.28
CA GLU A 40 1.40 -7.36 15.30
C GLU A 40 2.53 -8.41 15.37
N ALA A 41 2.83 -9.06 14.25
CA ALA A 41 3.90 -10.05 14.17
C ALA A 41 5.30 -9.42 14.26
N GLY A 42 5.42 -8.17 13.83
CA GLY A 42 6.66 -7.40 13.86
C GLY A 42 6.93 -6.73 15.20
N LYS A 43 8.05 -6.02 15.27
CA LYS A 43 8.49 -5.26 16.43
C LYS A 43 8.03 -3.80 16.35
N SER A 44 8.37 -3.03 17.39
CA SER A 44 8.10 -1.58 17.47
C SER A 44 8.69 -0.79 16.29
N ASP A 45 7.94 0.23 15.83
CA ASP A 45 8.30 1.20 14.80
C ASP A 45 9.16 2.37 15.32
N GLU A 46 9.52 2.38 16.62
CA GLU A 46 10.27 3.45 17.29
C GLU A 46 11.76 3.56 16.83
N LYS A 47 12.16 2.87 15.77
CA LYS A 47 13.52 2.92 15.24
C LYS A 47 13.74 4.11 14.31
N LEU A 48 14.91 4.74 14.39
CA LEU A 48 15.30 5.88 13.56
C LEU A 48 15.11 5.59 12.05
N LEU A 49 15.46 4.38 11.62
CA LEU A 49 15.36 3.91 10.23
C LEU A 49 13.91 3.92 9.72
N VAL A 50 12.93 3.70 10.60
CA VAL A 50 11.50 3.75 10.29
C VAL A 50 10.97 5.18 10.36
N LYS A 51 11.36 5.94 11.39
CA LYS A 51 10.82 7.28 11.65
C LYS A 51 11.27 8.34 10.65
N LYS A 52 12.49 8.22 10.09
CA LYS A 52 13.07 9.24 9.21
C LYS A 52 12.75 8.99 7.74
N PRO A 53 12.05 9.92 7.05
CA PRO A 53 11.59 9.73 5.68
C PRO A 53 12.69 9.34 4.69
N GLY A 54 13.78 10.09 4.66
CA GLY A 54 14.87 9.88 3.70
C GLY A 54 15.69 8.61 3.93
N LEU A 55 15.50 7.92 5.08
CA LEU A 55 16.16 6.64 5.33
C LEU A 55 15.46 5.47 4.63
N VAL A 56 14.31 5.68 4.00
CA VAL A 56 13.64 4.66 3.19
C VAL A 56 14.52 4.19 2.02
N GLY A 57 15.25 5.09 1.38
CA GLY A 57 16.18 4.75 0.30
C GLY A 57 17.22 3.72 0.75
N PRO A 58 18.09 4.03 1.74
CA PRO A 58 19.04 3.05 2.30
C PRO A 58 18.39 1.79 2.85
N MET A 59 17.24 1.90 3.49
CA MET A 59 16.51 0.74 4.02
C MET A 59 16.16 -0.25 2.90
N HIS A 60 15.68 0.24 1.75
CA HIS A 60 15.38 -0.63 0.60
C HIS A 60 16.62 -1.04 -0.20
N ALA A 61 17.68 -0.20 -0.20
CA ALA A 61 18.92 -0.47 -0.91
C ALA A 61 19.78 -1.55 -0.26
N VAL A 62 19.71 -1.68 1.07
CA VAL A 62 20.57 -2.57 1.85
C VAL A 62 19.69 -3.64 2.49
N PRO A 63 19.69 -4.89 1.97
CA PRO A 63 18.82 -5.96 2.46
C PRO A 63 18.91 -6.20 3.97
N GLN A 64 20.11 -6.06 4.55
CA GLN A 64 20.35 -6.23 5.98
C GLN A 64 19.61 -5.19 6.84
N LEU A 65 19.45 -3.96 6.33
CA LEU A 65 18.71 -2.91 7.02
C LEU A 65 17.20 -3.13 6.95
N LYS A 66 16.71 -3.72 5.84
CA LYS A 66 15.30 -4.00 5.60
C LYS A 66 14.81 -5.25 6.33
N LYS A 67 15.61 -6.31 6.34
CA LYS A 67 15.25 -7.65 6.87
C LYS A 67 14.53 -7.63 8.24
N PRO A 68 14.89 -6.79 9.22
CA PRO A 68 14.20 -6.76 10.51
C PRO A 68 12.75 -6.24 10.46
N PHE A 69 12.36 -5.57 9.38
CA PHE A 69 11.08 -4.87 9.22
C PHE A 69 10.24 -5.40 8.05
N ASP A 70 10.71 -6.47 7.39
CA ASP A 70 10.08 -7.02 6.18
C ASP A 70 9.81 -8.52 6.34
N TRP A 71 8.65 -8.97 5.85
CA TRP A 71 8.33 -10.40 5.77
C TRP A 71 9.27 -11.14 4.80
N GLY A 72 9.81 -10.44 3.80
CA GLY A 72 10.73 -11.00 2.82
C GLY A 72 10.09 -11.95 1.82
N TYR A 73 8.84 -11.72 1.46
CA TYR A 73 8.14 -12.53 0.46
C TYR A 73 8.68 -12.30 -0.96
N TYR A 74 8.53 -13.34 -1.78
CA TYR A 74 8.74 -13.32 -3.22
C TYR A 74 7.56 -13.99 -3.92
N SER A 75 7.28 -13.55 -5.15
CA SER A 75 6.33 -14.26 -6.00
C SER A 75 6.85 -15.65 -6.39
N VAL A 76 5.97 -16.53 -6.83
CA VAL A 76 6.38 -17.67 -7.67
C VAL A 76 7.00 -17.15 -8.97
N PRO A 77 7.70 -17.98 -9.77
CA PRO A 77 8.18 -17.59 -11.10
C PRO A 77 7.04 -17.02 -11.94
N GLN A 78 7.23 -15.82 -12.50
CA GLN A 78 6.21 -15.10 -13.26
C GLN A 78 6.41 -15.35 -14.75
N LYS A 79 5.61 -16.25 -15.32
CA LYS A 79 5.74 -16.77 -16.67
C LYS A 79 5.86 -15.69 -17.75
N HIS A 80 5.02 -14.67 -17.70
CA HIS A 80 4.94 -13.63 -18.72
C HIS A 80 6.01 -12.54 -18.59
N VAL A 81 6.86 -12.62 -17.56
CA VAL A 81 8.03 -11.75 -17.36
C VAL A 81 9.30 -12.59 -17.18
N LEU A 82 9.50 -13.58 -18.04
CA LEU A 82 10.71 -14.42 -18.16
C LEU A 82 10.99 -15.26 -16.91
N ASP A 83 9.96 -15.82 -16.29
CA ASP A 83 10.02 -16.62 -15.06
C ASP A 83 10.76 -15.96 -13.88
N ARG A 84 10.85 -14.61 -13.90
CA ARG A 84 11.45 -13.86 -12.79
C ARG A 84 10.61 -13.95 -11.54
N ARG A 85 11.26 -14.06 -10.39
CA ARG A 85 10.62 -13.90 -9.08
C ARG A 85 10.66 -12.45 -8.66
N MET A 86 9.49 -11.89 -8.39
CA MET A 86 9.38 -10.50 -7.95
C MET A 86 9.44 -10.40 -6.43
N PRO A 87 10.22 -9.44 -5.87
CA PRO A 87 10.16 -9.18 -4.44
C PRO A 87 8.78 -8.62 -4.07
N VAL A 88 8.23 -9.08 -2.95
CA VAL A 88 6.94 -8.65 -2.39
C VAL A 88 7.16 -8.15 -0.96
N PRO A 89 7.85 -7.00 -0.77
CA PRO A 89 8.13 -6.48 0.56
C PRO A 89 6.84 -6.08 1.28
N ARG A 90 6.65 -6.63 2.47
CA ARG A 90 5.53 -6.30 3.37
C ARG A 90 6.06 -5.98 4.75
N GLY A 91 5.59 -4.88 5.34
CA GLY A 91 6.04 -4.47 6.67
C GLY A 91 5.73 -5.50 7.74
N LYS A 92 6.76 -5.95 8.48
CA LYS A 92 6.70 -6.76 9.69
C LYS A 92 7.14 -5.90 10.87
N VAL A 93 6.34 -4.93 11.19
CA VAL A 93 6.61 -3.86 12.15
C VAL A 93 5.29 -3.16 12.49
N VAL A 94 5.18 -2.59 13.69
CA VAL A 94 4.03 -1.75 14.06
C VAL A 94 3.82 -0.66 12.99
N GLY A 95 2.60 -0.53 12.48
CA GLY A 95 2.26 0.28 11.32
C GLY A 95 2.40 -0.45 9.97
N GLY A 96 2.86 -1.70 9.97
CA GLY A 96 2.97 -2.52 8.76
C GLY A 96 3.72 -1.84 7.63
N SER A 97 3.20 -1.96 6.40
CA SER A 97 3.82 -1.36 5.22
C SER A 97 3.83 0.17 5.24
N SER A 98 2.95 0.86 6.00
CA SER A 98 3.01 2.32 6.15
C SER A 98 4.28 2.79 6.87
N SER A 99 4.91 1.92 7.65
CA SER A 99 6.17 2.18 8.37
C SER A 99 7.43 2.00 7.51
N ILE A 100 7.32 1.38 6.31
CA ILE A 100 8.48 1.09 5.44
C ILE A 100 8.32 1.58 4.00
N ASN A 101 7.17 2.15 3.61
CA ASN A 101 6.88 2.62 2.25
C ASN A 101 7.60 3.93 1.89
N GLY A 102 7.46 4.35 0.62
CA GLY A 102 7.99 5.62 0.10
C GLY A 102 7.18 6.87 0.49
N MET A 103 6.13 6.74 1.31
CA MET A 103 5.30 7.85 1.81
C MET A 103 4.54 8.65 0.74
N VAL A 104 4.44 8.17 -0.48
CA VAL A 104 3.65 8.81 -1.53
C VAL A 104 2.18 8.80 -1.13
N TYR A 105 1.55 9.98 -1.13
CA TYR A 105 0.14 10.13 -0.79
C TYR A 105 -0.71 10.33 -2.03
N VAL A 106 -1.46 9.32 -2.40
CA VAL A 106 -2.43 9.32 -3.51
C VAL A 106 -3.72 8.71 -3.01
N ARG A 107 -4.84 9.41 -3.22
CA ARG A 107 -6.17 8.93 -2.83
C ARG A 107 -6.76 7.94 -3.83
N GLY A 108 -6.31 7.99 -5.06
CA GLY A 108 -6.91 7.31 -6.21
C GLY A 108 -7.90 8.22 -6.96
N ASN A 109 -8.35 7.77 -8.12
CA ASN A 109 -9.33 8.51 -8.92
C ASN A 109 -10.74 8.29 -8.36
N ARG A 110 -11.58 9.32 -8.37
CA ARG A 110 -12.99 9.25 -7.92
C ARG A 110 -13.77 8.15 -8.64
N ALA A 111 -13.54 8.00 -9.95
CA ALA A 111 -14.18 6.96 -10.76
C ALA A 111 -13.90 5.53 -10.27
N ASN A 112 -12.79 5.27 -9.56
CA ASN A 112 -12.54 3.95 -8.97
C ASN A 112 -13.59 3.58 -7.92
N PHE A 113 -13.92 4.52 -7.06
CA PHE A 113 -14.89 4.32 -5.98
C PHE A 113 -16.33 4.28 -6.52
N ASP A 114 -16.63 5.11 -7.51
CA ASP A 114 -17.93 5.08 -8.18
C ASP A 114 -18.14 3.75 -8.93
N SER A 115 -17.08 3.17 -9.52
CA SER A 115 -17.15 1.83 -10.12
C SER A 115 -17.40 0.74 -9.06
N TRP A 116 -16.74 0.82 -7.89
CA TRP A 116 -17.01 -0.11 -6.80
C TRP A 116 -18.49 -0.05 -6.36
N ALA A 117 -19.02 1.16 -6.21
CA ALA A 117 -20.44 1.33 -5.86
C ALA A 117 -21.37 0.80 -6.96
N ALA A 118 -21.05 1.02 -8.24
CA ALA A 118 -21.81 0.51 -9.38
C ALA A 118 -21.83 -1.03 -9.45
N GLU A 119 -20.78 -1.69 -8.97
CA GLU A 119 -20.71 -3.15 -8.79
C GLU A 119 -21.57 -3.66 -7.61
N GLY A 120 -22.33 -2.78 -6.93
CA GLY A 120 -23.22 -3.11 -5.82
C GLY A 120 -22.66 -2.85 -4.43
N ASN A 121 -21.44 -2.33 -4.31
CA ASN A 121 -20.82 -2.04 -3.02
C ASN A 121 -21.28 -0.67 -2.51
N LYS A 122 -22.51 -0.60 -2.01
CA LYS A 122 -23.13 0.62 -1.50
C LYS A 122 -22.35 1.24 -0.35
N GLY A 123 -22.16 2.58 -0.39
CA GLY A 123 -21.39 3.32 0.61
C GLY A 123 -19.88 3.36 0.35
N TRP A 124 -19.45 2.85 -0.83
CA TRP A 124 -18.07 2.91 -1.32
C TRP A 124 -17.92 3.82 -2.54
N ASP A 125 -18.92 4.67 -2.79
CA ASP A 125 -18.88 5.74 -3.81
C ASP A 125 -17.88 6.84 -3.45
N ALA A 126 -17.52 7.67 -4.44
CA ALA A 126 -16.52 8.71 -4.30
C ALA A 126 -16.81 9.72 -3.17
N ASP A 127 -18.08 10.06 -2.93
CA ASP A 127 -18.45 11.03 -1.89
C ASP A 127 -18.33 10.42 -0.49
N SER A 128 -18.80 9.19 -0.30
CA SER A 128 -18.64 8.42 0.95
C SER A 128 -17.17 8.25 1.33
N VAL A 129 -16.34 7.94 0.34
CA VAL A 129 -14.89 7.77 0.47
C VAL A 129 -14.20 9.11 0.73
N ASN A 130 -14.59 10.21 0.06
CA ASN A 130 -14.03 11.55 0.31
C ASN A 130 -14.24 11.99 1.76
N ALA A 131 -15.42 11.72 2.33
CA ALA A 131 -15.69 12.03 3.74
C ALA A 131 -14.73 11.28 4.69
N ALA A 132 -14.34 10.02 4.37
CA ALA A 132 -13.35 9.28 5.13
C ALA A 132 -11.93 9.87 4.95
N TYR A 133 -11.56 10.24 3.73
CA TYR A 133 -10.28 10.92 3.47
C TYR A 133 -10.16 12.24 4.21
N LYS A 134 -11.19 13.08 4.22
CA LYS A 134 -11.19 14.35 4.97
C LYS A 134 -11.01 14.11 6.46
N ARG A 135 -11.65 13.09 7.03
CA ARG A 135 -11.55 12.77 8.46
C ARG A 135 -10.17 12.24 8.85
N MET A 136 -9.47 11.54 7.95
CA MET A 136 -8.18 10.94 8.26
C MET A 136 -6.99 11.86 8.09
N GLU A 137 -7.09 12.94 7.30
CA GLU A 137 -5.93 13.75 6.94
C GLU A 137 -5.87 15.10 7.65
N ASP A 138 -4.65 15.58 7.79
CA ASP A 138 -4.32 16.94 8.17
C ASP A 138 -3.41 17.51 7.07
N PHE A 139 -4.07 18.13 6.06
CA PHE A 139 -3.39 18.67 4.89
C PHE A 139 -2.73 20.02 5.20
N GLU A 140 -1.54 20.28 4.66
CA GLU A 140 -0.74 21.45 5.01
C GLU A 140 -1.40 22.79 4.65
N ASP A 141 -2.26 22.82 3.62
CA ASP A 141 -3.00 24.02 3.20
C ASP A 141 -4.36 24.18 3.92
N GLY A 142 -4.69 23.25 4.82
CA GLY A 142 -5.93 23.27 5.58
C GLY A 142 -7.11 22.58 4.89
N GLU A 143 -8.32 22.85 5.40
CA GLU A 143 -9.54 22.23 4.92
C GLU A 143 -10.04 22.87 3.61
N SER A 144 -10.58 22.03 2.72
CA SER A 144 -11.30 22.44 1.51
C SER A 144 -12.47 21.50 1.23
N GLU A 145 -13.13 21.64 0.09
CA GLU A 145 -14.14 20.69 -0.35
C GLU A 145 -13.60 19.25 -0.39
N PHE A 146 -12.38 19.07 -0.91
CA PHE A 146 -11.76 17.76 -1.07
C PHE A 146 -10.83 17.38 0.08
N ARG A 147 -10.24 18.34 0.79
CA ARG A 147 -9.17 18.11 1.77
C ARG A 147 -9.66 18.29 3.21
N GLY A 148 -9.05 17.52 4.12
CA GLY A 148 -9.32 17.62 5.55
C GLY A 148 -8.19 18.30 6.33
N ALA A 149 -8.53 18.79 7.53
CA ALA A 149 -7.58 19.34 8.49
C ALA A 149 -7.79 18.71 9.88
N GLY A 150 -6.72 18.61 10.66
CA GLY A 150 -6.75 18.10 12.04
C GLY A 150 -6.91 16.58 12.15
N GLY A 151 -6.90 15.82 11.06
CA GLY A 151 -6.89 14.36 11.10
C GLY A 151 -5.54 13.79 11.51
N PRO A 152 -5.48 12.48 11.83
CA PRO A 152 -4.26 11.85 12.35
C PRO A 152 -3.10 11.74 11.35
N ILE A 153 -3.35 11.85 10.05
CA ILE A 153 -2.34 11.69 9.00
C ILE A 153 -1.95 13.03 8.41
N ARG A 154 -0.76 13.52 8.75
CA ARG A 154 -0.19 14.71 8.14
C ARG A 154 0.16 14.46 6.67
N VAL A 155 -0.29 15.36 5.80
CA VAL A 155 -0.01 15.35 4.36
C VAL A 155 0.63 16.67 3.96
N THR A 156 1.83 16.60 3.38
CA THR A 156 2.59 17.77 2.93
C THR A 156 3.13 17.57 1.52
N ARG A 157 3.54 18.65 0.84
CA ARG A 157 4.29 18.58 -0.40
C ARG A 157 5.80 18.52 -0.11
N ASN A 158 6.58 18.00 -1.04
CA ASN A 158 8.02 18.13 -0.98
C ASN A 158 8.41 19.60 -1.13
N LYS A 159 9.01 20.18 -0.08
CA LYS A 159 9.40 21.61 -0.02
C LYS A 159 10.77 21.91 -0.61
N LEU A 160 11.54 20.87 -0.99
CA LEU A 160 12.92 20.99 -1.47
C LEU A 160 13.13 20.26 -2.81
N PRO A 161 12.28 20.51 -3.84
CA PRO A 161 12.48 19.89 -5.14
C PRO A 161 13.78 20.40 -5.77
N GLN A 162 14.45 19.55 -6.54
CA GLN A 162 15.60 19.96 -7.33
C GLN A 162 15.18 20.77 -8.55
N GLU A 163 16.12 21.52 -9.14
CA GLU A 163 15.93 22.21 -10.42
C GLU A 163 15.45 21.24 -11.51
N GLY A 164 16.10 20.08 -11.65
CA GLY A 164 15.68 19.06 -12.61
C GLY A 164 14.26 18.53 -12.38
N THR A 165 13.75 18.57 -11.15
CA THR A 165 12.36 18.23 -10.84
C THR A 165 11.40 19.29 -11.35
N LEU A 166 11.72 20.57 -11.16
CA LEU A 166 10.91 21.66 -11.68
C LEU A 166 10.91 21.68 -13.21
N GLN A 167 12.08 21.42 -13.83
CA GLN A 167 12.18 21.23 -15.27
C GLN A 167 11.33 20.05 -15.77
N PHE A 168 11.31 18.93 -15.06
CA PHE A 168 10.47 17.78 -15.40
C PHE A 168 8.99 18.12 -15.35
N ILE A 169 8.51 18.85 -14.34
CA ILE A 169 7.12 19.28 -14.23
C ILE A 169 6.74 20.14 -15.45
N GLN A 170 7.56 21.15 -15.77
CA GLN A 170 7.30 22.01 -16.93
C GLN A 170 7.39 21.22 -18.24
N ALA A 171 8.42 20.37 -18.39
CA ALA A 171 8.60 19.54 -19.57
C ALA A 171 7.42 18.59 -19.82
N THR A 172 6.83 18.04 -18.74
CA THR A 172 5.66 17.17 -18.84
C THR A 172 4.45 17.95 -19.34
N ALA A 173 4.20 19.13 -18.78
CA ALA A 173 3.10 19.97 -19.21
C ALA A 173 3.26 20.40 -20.69
N ASP A 174 4.46 20.80 -21.10
CA ASP A 174 4.74 21.28 -22.46
C ASP A 174 4.68 20.14 -23.51
N ALA A 175 5.25 18.97 -23.20
CA ALA A 175 5.36 17.87 -24.15
C ALA A 175 4.04 17.10 -24.31
N ILE A 176 3.33 16.87 -23.20
CA ILE A 176 2.10 16.08 -23.19
C ILE A 176 0.85 16.96 -23.34
N GLY A 177 0.97 18.27 -23.08
CA GLY A 177 -0.17 19.17 -23.10
C GLY A 177 -1.11 19.01 -21.91
N CYS A 178 -0.60 18.54 -20.76
CA CYS A 178 -1.37 18.36 -19.54
C CYS A 178 -1.23 19.54 -18.57
N GLU A 179 -2.14 19.65 -17.61
CA GLU A 179 -2.15 20.70 -16.60
C GLU A 179 -1.08 20.47 -15.53
N ILE A 180 -0.49 21.57 -15.01
CA ILE A 180 0.30 21.54 -13.77
C ILE A 180 -0.68 21.73 -12.62
N LEU A 181 -0.89 20.66 -11.85
CA LEU A 181 -1.84 20.62 -10.75
C LEU A 181 -1.21 21.08 -9.43
N ASP A 182 -1.89 21.94 -8.71
CA ASP A 182 -1.55 22.23 -7.31
C ASP A 182 -1.90 21.05 -6.41
N ASP A 183 -2.99 20.36 -6.69
CA ASP A 183 -3.49 19.23 -5.90
C ASP A 183 -4.13 18.12 -6.76
N TYR A 184 -3.39 17.07 -7.01
CA TYR A 184 -3.86 15.88 -7.76
C TYR A 184 -4.77 14.94 -6.93
N ASN A 185 -5.01 15.25 -5.67
CA ASN A 185 -5.94 14.54 -4.79
C ASN A 185 -7.26 15.30 -4.57
N ALA A 186 -7.47 16.39 -5.34
CA ALA A 186 -8.69 17.20 -5.33
C ALA A 186 -9.65 16.74 -6.44
N GLU A 187 -10.18 17.69 -7.23
CA GLU A 187 -11.18 17.44 -8.27
C GLU A 187 -10.62 16.59 -9.42
N SER A 188 -9.46 16.96 -9.94
CA SER A 188 -8.80 16.26 -11.06
C SER A 188 -7.51 15.60 -10.63
N GLN A 189 -7.32 14.37 -11.11
CA GLN A 189 -6.05 13.65 -10.96
C GLN A 189 -5.16 13.79 -12.20
N GLU A 190 -5.72 14.07 -13.39
CA GLU A 190 -5.01 14.10 -14.66
C GLU A 190 -4.13 15.35 -14.77
N GLY A 191 -2.82 15.16 -14.86
CA GLY A 191 -1.84 16.23 -14.93
C GLY A 191 -0.53 15.89 -14.22
N VAL A 192 0.32 16.90 -14.02
CA VAL A 192 1.61 16.78 -13.36
C VAL A 192 1.69 17.69 -12.14
N SER A 193 2.35 17.23 -11.07
CA SER A 193 2.41 17.96 -9.79
C SER A 193 3.67 17.65 -9.00
N ARG A 194 3.94 18.47 -7.99
CA ARG A 194 4.86 18.11 -6.91
C ARG A 194 4.27 16.99 -6.07
N MET A 195 5.12 16.03 -5.68
CA MET A 195 4.70 14.89 -4.88
C MET A 195 4.15 15.31 -3.50
N GLN A 196 2.96 14.82 -3.16
CA GLN A 196 2.42 14.84 -1.80
C GLN A 196 2.87 13.62 -1.01
N GLN A 197 3.06 13.78 0.28
CA GLN A 197 3.70 12.76 1.12
C GLN A 197 3.12 12.69 2.53
N ASN A 198 3.11 11.48 3.11
CA ASN A 198 2.85 11.27 4.54
C ASN A 198 4.12 11.53 5.36
N ALA A 199 4.62 12.76 5.33
CA ALA A 199 5.79 13.17 6.12
C ALA A 199 5.67 14.65 6.48
N ALA A 200 6.01 15.00 7.69
CA ALA A 200 6.08 16.38 8.18
C ALA A 200 7.13 16.47 9.29
N ASP A 201 7.73 17.63 9.47
CA ASP A 201 8.69 17.93 10.55
C ASP A 201 9.88 16.95 10.60
N GLY A 202 10.30 16.45 9.41
CA GLY A 202 11.36 15.46 9.29
C GLY A 202 11.00 14.08 9.84
N LEU A 203 9.73 13.77 9.94
CA LEU A 203 9.21 12.49 10.44
C LEU A 203 8.21 11.89 9.45
N ARG A 204 8.24 10.56 9.33
CA ARG A 204 7.20 9.77 8.65
C ARG A 204 5.89 9.84 9.45
N TYR A 205 4.77 10.03 8.77
CA TYR A 205 3.43 9.84 9.33
C TYR A 205 2.85 8.52 8.83
N SER A 206 3.33 7.42 9.45
CA SER A 206 2.72 6.10 9.29
C SER A 206 1.34 6.04 9.93
N ALA A 207 0.55 5.02 9.58
CA ALA A 207 -0.75 4.81 10.23
C ALA A 207 -0.60 4.58 11.74
N SER A 208 0.45 3.86 12.18
CA SER A 208 0.73 3.69 13.62
C SER A 208 1.01 5.02 14.31
N ARG A 209 1.78 5.92 13.66
CA ARG A 209 2.06 7.24 14.24
C ARG A 209 0.78 8.05 14.41
N GLY A 210 -0.11 8.04 13.41
CA GLY A 210 -1.37 8.76 13.47
C GLY A 210 -2.37 8.17 14.47
N TYR A 211 -2.67 6.90 14.34
CA TYR A 211 -3.81 6.29 15.04
C TYR A 211 -3.44 5.57 16.34
N ILE A 212 -2.20 5.09 16.48
CA ILE A 212 -1.78 4.39 17.69
C ILE A 212 -1.05 5.33 18.65
N HIS A 213 -0.02 6.05 18.14
CA HIS A 213 0.82 6.87 19.01
C HIS A 213 0.25 8.27 19.26
N HIS A 214 -0.38 8.88 18.27
CA HIS A 214 -0.92 10.24 18.42
C HIS A 214 -2.28 10.26 19.14
N LEU A 215 -3.22 9.42 18.73
CA LEU A 215 -4.52 9.31 19.40
C LEU A 215 -4.38 8.62 20.77
N ALA A 216 -3.49 7.65 20.88
CA ALA A 216 -3.14 6.92 22.12
C ALA A 216 -4.31 6.62 23.07
N PRO A 217 -5.46 6.08 22.59
CA PRO A 217 -6.63 5.87 23.43
C PRO A 217 -6.33 4.81 24.51
N ALA A 218 -6.76 5.06 25.74
CA ALA A 218 -6.51 4.18 26.88
C ALA A 218 -7.15 2.78 26.75
N THR A 219 -8.11 2.63 25.83
CA THR A 219 -8.81 1.38 25.53
C THR A 219 -8.13 0.54 24.46
N LEU A 220 -7.00 1.02 23.90
CA LEU A 220 -6.21 0.35 22.86
C LEU A 220 -4.96 -0.31 23.47
N GLN A 221 -4.77 -1.60 23.19
CA GLN A 221 -3.55 -2.34 23.53
C GLN A 221 -2.92 -2.93 22.26
N VAL A 222 -1.66 -2.60 21.99
CA VAL A 222 -0.89 -3.21 20.90
C VAL A 222 0.01 -4.29 21.46
N GLN A 223 -0.13 -5.51 20.94
CA GLN A 223 0.71 -6.67 21.27
C GLN A 223 1.63 -6.97 20.08
N SER A 224 2.87 -6.50 20.14
CA SER A 224 3.88 -6.69 19.10
C SER A 224 4.74 -7.94 19.33
N GLY A 225 5.28 -8.51 18.25
CA GLY A 225 6.03 -9.77 18.29
C GLY A 225 5.12 -11.00 18.46
N VAL A 226 3.84 -10.89 18.10
CA VAL A 226 2.80 -11.92 18.26
C VAL A 226 2.23 -12.27 16.89
N LEU A 227 2.43 -13.51 16.46
CA LEU A 227 1.93 -14.04 15.19
C LEU A 227 0.55 -14.69 15.39
N ALA A 228 -0.46 -14.20 14.66
CA ALA A 228 -1.75 -14.85 14.54
C ALA A 228 -1.62 -16.11 13.68
N LYS A 229 -2.11 -17.25 14.17
CA LYS A 229 -2.02 -18.55 13.51
C LYS A 229 -3.33 -19.01 12.90
N LYS A 230 -4.43 -18.75 13.59
CA LYS A 230 -5.76 -19.22 13.21
C LYS A 230 -6.82 -18.37 13.90
N VAL A 231 -7.90 -18.05 13.19
CA VAL A 231 -9.13 -17.53 13.78
C VAL A 231 -9.88 -18.70 14.40
N LEU A 232 -10.34 -18.54 15.62
CA LEU A 232 -11.15 -19.52 16.33
C LEU A 232 -12.61 -19.28 15.99
N ILE A 233 -13.23 -20.30 15.39
CA ILE A 233 -14.63 -20.26 14.95
C ILE A 233 -15.38 -21.34 15.73
N GLU A 234 -16.37 -20.91 16.51
CA GLU A 234 -17.24 -21.78 17.30
C GLU A 234 -18.70 -21.58 16.84
N ASN A 235 -19.38 -22.65 16.43
CA ASN A 235 -20.77 -22.60 15.95
C ASN A 235 -21.01 -21.54 14.84
N GLY A 236 -20.10 -21.43 13.87
CA GLY A 236 -20.20 -20.47 12.76
C GLY A 236 -19.83 -19.02 13.10
N ARG A 237 -19.35 -18.75 14.34
CA ARG A 237 -18.97 -17.42 14.81
C ARG A 237 -17.49 -17.37 15.18
N ALA A 238 -16.80 -16.32 14.75
CA ALA A 238 -15.45 -16.01 15.20
C ALA A 238 -15.47 -15.49 16.63
N VAL A 239 -14.74 -16.16 17.52
CA VAL A 239 -14.71 -15.85 18.97
C VAL A 239 -13.33 -15.45 19.48
N GLY A 240 -12.31 -15.48 18.62
CA GLY A 240 -10.96 -15.11 19.00
C GLY A 240 -9.91 -15.55 18.00
N VAL A 241 -8.65 -15.46 18.40
CA VAL A 241 -7.47 -15.75 17.57
C VAL A 241 -6.46 -16.58 18.37
N GLU A 242 -6.01 -17.69 17.80
CA GLU A 242 -4.85 -18.44 18.31
C GLU A 242 -3.58 -17.71 17.86
N VAL A 243 -2.68 -17.46 18.80
CA VAL A 243 -1.43 -16.73 18.54
C VAL A 243 -0.23 -17.49 19.08
N VAL A 244 0.95 -17.13 18.55
CA VAL A 244 2.24 -17.56 19.07
C VAL A 244 3.15 -16.34 19.22
N ASP A 245 3.82 -16.23 20.35
CA ASP A 245 4.81 -15.18 20.59
C ASP A 245 6.23 -15.59 20.15
N ALA A 246 7.19 -14.66 20.30
CA ALA A 246 8.58 -14.88 19.93
C ALA A 246 9.28 -15.98 20.75
N THR A 247 8.71 -16.41 21.88
CA THR A 247 9.23 -17.52 22.71
C THR A 247 8.68 -18.87 22.30
N GLY A 248 7.71 -18.89 21.37
CA GLY A 248 6.98 -20.09 20.95
C GLY A 248 5.78 -20.42 21.85
N SER A 249 5.46 -19.56 22.83
CA SER A 249 4.30 -19.74 23.71
C SER A 249 3.00 -19.48 22.93
N ARG A 250 2.07 -20.43 23.02
CA ARG A 250 0.75 -20.36 22.37
C ARG A 250 -0.29 -19.90 23.39
N ARG A 251 -1.18 -19.04 22.94
CA ARG A 251 -2.33 -18.58 23.73
C ARG A 251 -3.46 -18.16 22.82
N THR A 252 -4.62 -17.93 23.40
CA THR A 252 -5.84 -17.49 22.71
C THR A 252 -6.20 -16.09 23.19
N LEU A 253 -6.47 -15.20 22.23
CA LEU A 253 -7.14 -13.93 22.53
C LEU A 253 -8.61 -14.08 22.19
N ARG A 254 -9.48 -13.61 23.10
CA ARG A 254 -10.94 -13.65 22.92
C ARG A 254 -11.48 -12.31 22.49
N ALA A 255 -12.36 -12.32 21.50
CA ALA A 255 -13.10 -11.17 21.01
C ALA A 255 -14.56 -11.28 21.51
N GLY A 256 -14.98 -10.29 22.28
CA GLY A 256 -16.37 -10.24 22.78
C GLY A 256 -17.39 -9.87 21.70
N LYS A 257 -16.96 -9.08 20.71
CA LYS A 257 -17.80 -8.64 19.58
C LYS A 257 -17.31 -9.25 18.28
N GLU A 258 -16.12 -8.84 17.78
CA GLU A 258 -15.62 -9.28 16.46
C GLU A 258 -14.10 -9.46 16.42
N VAL A 259 -13.67 -10.35 15.52
CA VAL A 259 -12.31 -10.44 15.01
C VAL A 259 -12.24 -9.69 13.68
N ILE A 260 -11.25 -8.80 13.54
CA ILE A 260 -11.06 -7.98 12.33
C ILE A 260 -9.68 -8.29 11.74
N LEU A 261 -9.64 -8.86 10.54
CA LEU A 261 -8.41 -9.14 9.83
C LEU A 261 -7.96 -7.89 9.07
N SER A 262 -6.76 -7.42 9.37
CA SER A 262 -6.10 -6.27 8.74
C SER A 262 -4.61 -6.56 8.48
N ALA A 263 -4.32 -7.82 8.14
CA ALA A 263 -2.95 -8.32 7.93
C ALA A 263 -2.44 -8.09 6.49
N GLY A 264 -3.18 -7.32 5.68
CA GLY A 264 -2.89 -7.00 4.29
C GLY A 264 -3.20 -8.16 3.34
N PHE A 265 -3.07 -7.91 2.04
CA PHE A 265 -3.50 -8.85 0.99
C PHE A 265 -2.86 -10.24 1.09
N VAL A 266 -1.68 -10.36 1.70
CA VAL A 266 -1.04 -11.66 1.95
C VAL A 266 -1.58 -12.28 3.24
N GLY A 267 -1.46 -11.57 4.36
CA GLY A 267 -1.71 -12.16 5.68
C GLY A 267 -3.18 -12.43 5.95
N SER A 268 -4.10 -11.57 5.50
CA SER A 268 -5.54 -11.77 5.71
C SER A 268 -6.06 -12.98 4.93
N ALA A 269 -5.69 -13.12 3.66
CA ALA A 269 -6.06 -14.27 2.85
C ALA A 269 -5.43 -15.58 3.40
N GLN A 270 -4.14 -15.54 3.76
CA GLN A 270 -3.47 -16.70 4.36
C GLN A 270 -4.16 -17.13 5.65
N LEU A 271 -4.49 -16.18 6.53
CA LEU A 271 -5.12 -16.49 7.81
C LEU A 271 -6.55 -17.04 7.66
N LEU A 272 -7.32 -16.51 6.70
CA LEU A 272 -8.64 -17.10 6.36
C LEU A 272 -8.49 -18.57 5.93
N MET A 273 -7.58 -18.85 4.99
CA MET A 273 -7.37 -20.22 4.51
C MET A 273 -6.91 -21.16 5.65
N LEU A 274 -5.96 -20.73 6.47
CA LEU A 274 -5.51 -21.49 7.66
C LEU A 274 -6.62 -21.71 8.69
N SER A 275 -7.69 -20.90 8.64
CA SER A 275 -8.85 -20.98 9.52
C SER A 275 -10.01 -21.80 8.92
N GLY A 276 -9.80 -22.42 7.75
CA GLY A 276 -10.83 -23.25 7.10
C GLY A 276 -11.77 -22.47 6.16
N ILE A 277 -11.41 -21.24 5.79
CA ILE A 277 -12.19 -20.38 4.89
C ILE A 277 -11.40 -20.17 3.60
N GLY A 278 -11.88 -20.72 2.49
CA GLY A 278 -11.20 -20.68 1.19
C GLY A 278 -11.65 -21.80 0.28
N HIS A 279 -11.00 -21.95 -0.88
CA HIS A 279 -11.34 -23.02 -1.83
C HIS A 279 -11.28 -24.41 -1.17
N ALA A 280 -12.41 -25.11 -1.16
CA ALA A 280 -12.56 -26.37 -0.43
C ALA A 280 -11.54 -27.44 -0.82
N GLU A 281 -11.25 -27.61 -2.11
CA GLU A 281 -10.27 -28.60 -2.59
C GLU A 281 -8.86 -28.26 -2.11
N HIS A 282 -8.45 -26.99 -2.27
CA HIS A 282 -7.15 -26.51 -1.82
C HIS A 282 -6.94 -26.68 -0.31
N LEU A 283 -7.96 -26.39 0.50
CA LEU A 283 -7.88 -26.58 1.96
C LEU A 283 -7.72 -28.07 2.33
N LYS A 284 -8.46 -28.96 1.66
CA LYS A 284 -8.37 -30.41 1.87
C LYS A 284 -6.99 -30.96 1.50
N GLU A 285 -6.35 -30.45 0.43
CA GLU A 285 -4.99 -30.82 0.04
C GLU A 285 -3.97 -30.56 1.16
N HIS A 286 -4.23 -29.55 1.99
CA HIS A 286 -3.39 -29.19 3.15
C HIS A 286 -3.89 -29.78 4.48
N GLY A 287 -4.90 -30.64 4.47
CA GLY A 287 -5.47 -31.26 5.68
C GLY A 287 -6.22 -30.28 6.58
N ILE A 288 -6.78 -29.21 5.99
CA ILE A 288 -7.52 -28.18 6.70
C ILE A 288 -9.02 -28.45 6.52
N ASP A 289 -9.78 -28.52 7.63
CA ASP A 289 -11.23 -28.65 7.61
C ASP A 289 -11.89 -27.43 6.99
N VAL A 290 -12.82 -27.65 6.06
CA VAL A 290 -13.53 -26.58 5.35
C VAL A 290 -14.70 -26.10 6.19
N LEU A 291 -14.67 -24.82 6.59
CA LEU A 291 -15.77 -24.14 7.28
C LEU A 291 -16.62 -23.31 6.32
N ALA A 292 -15.98 -22.68 5.32
CA ALA A 292 -16.67 -21.96 4.26
C ALA A 292 -15.87 -22.07 2.96
N ASP A 293 -16.55 -22.46 1.87
CA ASP A 293 -15.98 -22.52 0.52
C ASP A 293 -16.14 -21.15 -0.15
N LEU A 294 -15.07 -20.37 -0.14
CA LEU A 294 -15.03 -19.01 -0.67
C LEU A 294 -13.77 -18.80 -1.54
N PRO A 295 -13.81 -17.89 -2.53
CA PRO A 295 -12.70 -17.66 -3.46
C PRO A 295 -11.54 -16.84 -2.83
N VAL A 296 -11.13 -17.19 -1.61
CA VAL A 296 -10.02 -16.52 -0.91
C VAL A 296 -8.72 -16.72 -1.67
N GLY A 297 -8.05 -15.62 -1.90
CA GLY A 297 -6.78 -15.57 -2.63
C GLY A 297 -6.92 -15.40 -4.13
N ASP A 298 -8.13 -15.35 -4.68
CA ASP A 298 -8.38 -14.99 -6.08
C ASP A 298 -8.33 -13.47 -6.27
N ASN A 299 -8.39 -13.02 -7.55
CA ASN A 299 -8.37 -11.60 -7.92
C ASN A 299 -7.13 -10.82 -7.44
N LEU A 300 -6.01 -11.48 -7.18
CA LEU A 300 -4.76 -10.81 -6.82
C LEU A 300 -4.27 -9.95 -8.00
N HIS A 301 -4.02 -8.67 -7.77
CA HIS A 301 -3.42 -7.79 -8.76
C HIS A 301 -2.60 -6.68 -8.11
N ASP A 302 -1.71 -6.05 -8.89
CA ASP A 302 -0.71 -5.12 -8.40
C ASP A 302 -0.27 -4.17 -9.51
N HIS A 303 0.16 -2.99 -9.16
CA HIS A 303 0.80 -2.07 -10.09
C HIS A 303 2.20 -2.55 -10.47
N MET A 304 2.55 -2.39 -11.75
CA MET A 304 3.88 -2.69 -12.26
C MET A 304 4.50 -1.45 -12.88
N PHE A 305 5.82 -1.26 -12.72
CA PHE A 305 6.52 -0.16 -13.35
C PHE A 305 7.72 -0.60 -14.17
N HIS A 306 8.06 0.22 -15.18
CA HIS A 306 9.33 0.21 -15.89
C HIS A 306 10.07 1.52 -15.59
N ALA A 307 11.37 1.47 -15.31
CA ALA A 307 12.17 2.64 -14.96
C ALA A 307 12.97 3.15 -16.15
N LEU A 308 12.87 4.46 -16.42
CA LEU A 308 13.75 5.16 -17.36
C LEU A 308 14.63 6.14 -16.58
N THR A 309 15.93 6.10 -16.86
CA THR A 309 16.93 6.93 -16.17
C THR A 309 17.70 7.77 -17.18
N PHE A 310 17.76 9.09 -16.92
CA PHE A 310 18.46 10.04 -17.76
C PHE A 310 19.57 10.75 -16.98
N HIS A 311 20.74 10.91 -17.59
CA HIS A 311 21.79 11.78 -17.09
C HIS A 311 21.37 13.24 -17.31
N VAL A 312 21.22 13.98 -16.22
CA VAL A 312 20.71 15.37 -16.21
C VAL A 312 21.67 16.24 -15.43
N SER A 313 22.41 17.14 -16.12
CA SER A 313 23.47 17.95 -15.51
C SER A 313 22.97 19.02 -14.53
N SER A 314 21.70 19.42 -14.60
CA SER A 314 21.04 20.33 -13.63
C SER A 314 20.63 19.63 -12.34
N SER A 315 20.63 18.29 -12.30
CA SER A 315 20.29 17.52 -11.11
C SER A 315 21.52 17.30 -10.20
N LYS A 316 21.26 17.00 -8.92
CA LYS A 316 22.29 16.55 -7.96
C LYS A 316 21.99 15.10 -7.60
N ASN A 317 22.97 14.21 -7.75
CA ASN A 317 22.77 12.83 -7.36
C ASN A 317 22.71 12.67 -5.84
N LYS A 318 21.50 12.67 -5.29
CA LYS A 318 21.23 12.52 -3.84
C LYS A 318 21.57 11.14 -3.31
N GLY A 319 21.68 10.13 -4.17
CA GLY A 319 22.03 8.77 -3.82
C GLY A 319 23.52 8.54 -3.54
N THR A 320 24.40 9.51 -3.87
CA THR A 320 25.84 9.33 -3.62
C THR A 320 26.17 9.43 -2.13
N PRO A 321 27.08 8.57 -1.61
CA PRO A 321 27.44 8.56 -0.19
C PRO A 321 27.84 9.92 0.39
N PRO A 322 28.65 10.78 -0.27
CA PRO A 322 29.00 12.08 0.26
C PRO A 322 27.79 13.05 0.38
N TYR A 323 26.89 13.02 -0.61
CA TYR A 323 25.68 13.84 -0.58
C TYR A 323 24.73 13.39 0.51
N PHE A 324 24.57 12.06 0.65
CA PHE A 324 23.75 11.47 1.70
C PHE A 324 24.29 11.79 3.10
N ALA A 325 25.60 11.67 3.31
CA ALA A 325 26.25 12.01 4.59
C ALA A 325 26.03 13.48 4.98
N ARG A 326 26.16 14.41 4.02
CA ARG A 326 25.85 15.84 4.25
C ARG A 326 24.39 16.06 4.63
N GLY A 327 23.47 15.37 3.96
CA GLY A 327 22.04 15.39 4.29
C GLY A 327 21.77 14.91 5.70
N LEU A 328 22.41 13.82 6.13
CA LEU A 328 22.29 13.26 7.46
C LEU A 328 22.81 14.20 8.54
N VAL A 329 23.99 14.79 8.36
CA VAL A 329 24.54 15.79 9.28
C VAL A 329 23.61 16.99 9.40
N LYS A 330 23.11 17.51 8.26
CA LYS A 330 22.15 18.62 8.25
C LYS A 330 20.86 18.27 9.00
N GLU A 331 20.33 17.06 8.79
CA GLU A 331 19.11 16.58 9.44
C GLU A 331 19.28 16.43 10.96
N LEU A 332 20.47 15.96 11.40
CA LEU A 332 20.78 15.87 12.83
C LEU A 332 20.94 17.23 13.50
N MET A 333 21.54 18.20 12.80
CA MET A 333 21.74 19.55 13.32
C MET A 333 20.48 20.43 13.27
N ARG A 334 19.67 20.27 12.23
CA ARG A 334 18.44 21.05 11.98
C ARG A 334 17.37 20.12 11.40
N PRO A 335 16.65 19.38 12.23
CA PRO A 335 15.60 18.45 11.79
C PRO A 335 14.57 19.13 10.87
N GLY A 336 14.14 18.42 9.83
CA GLY A 336 13.15 18.93 8.88
C GLY A 336 13.69 19.82 7.77
N THR A 337 15.00 20.14 7.76
CA THR A 337 15.58 21.09 6.79
C THR A 337 16.42 20.46 5.69
N SER A 338 16.68 19.16 5.74
CA SER A 338 17.42 18.44 4.71
C SER A 338 16.49 17.67 3.77
N PHE A 339 17.03 17.20 2.63
CA PHE A 339 16.27 16.33 1.73
C PHE A 339 15.84 15.01 2.39
N LEU A 340 16.51 14.59 3.49
CA LEU A 340 16.15 13.40 4.27
C LEU A 340 14.88 13.59 5.12
N ALA A 341 14.36 14.81 5.21
CA ALA A 341 13.09 15.11 5.86
C ALA A 341 11.87 14.80 4.97
N HIS A 342 12.11 14.45 3.73
CA HIS A 342 11.08 14.26 2.71
C HIS A 342 11.13 12.83 2.12
N SER A 343 10.06 12.47 1.39
CA SER A 343 10.03 11.30 0.53
C SER A 343 11.17 11.33 -0.48
N VAL A 344 11.52 10.15 -0.97
CA VAL A 344 12.51 9.99 -2.05
C VAL A 344 11.97 10.44 -3.41
N PHE A 345 10.66 10.54 -3.56
CA PHE A 345 9.98 11.00 -4.77
C PHE A 345 9.72 12.51 -4.70
N GLU A 346 9.87 13.22 -5.83
CA GLU A 346 9.73 14.67 -5.86
C GLU A 346 8.58 15.18 -6.73
N ALA A 347 8.22 14.47 -7.80
CA ALA A 347 7.09 14.79 -8.67
C ALA A 347 6.30 13.54 -9.05
N VAL A 348 5.06 13.77 -9.47
CA VAL A 348 4.13 12.77 -9.98
C VAL A 348 3.40 13.32 -11.19
N ALA A 349 3.09 12.46 -12.16
CA ALA A 349 2.10 12.77 -13.18
C ALA A 349 1.13 11.61 -13.33
N PHE A 350 -0.11 11.91 -13.65
CA PHE A 350 -1.14 10.96 -14.04
C PHE A 350 -1.58 11.30 -15.45
N LEU A 351 -1.36 10.38 -16.37
CA LEU A 351 -1.49 10.60 -17.80
C LEU A 351 -2.34 9.49 -18.43
N LYS A 352 -2.89 9.76 -19.60
CA LYS A 352 -3.62 8.80 -20.41
C LYS A 352 -2.73 8.26 -21.52
N THR A 353 -2.67 6.94 -21.65
CA THR A 353 -2.18 6.30 -22.85
C THR A 353 -3.32 6.10 -23.87
N SER A 354 -3.01 5.60 -25.04
CA SER A 354 -4.03 5.22 -26.03
C SER A 354 -4.96 4.09 -25.55
N GLN A 355 -4.57 3.38 -24.50
CA GLN A 355 -5.34 2.30 -23.87
C GLN A 355 -6.33 2.81 -22.81
N ALA A 356 -6.18 4.06 -22.37
CA ALA A 356 -7.04 4.67 -21.35
C ALA A 356 -8.46 4.86 -21.86
N ALA A 357 -9.47 4.49 -21.05
CA ALA A 357 -10.86 4.76 -21.38
C ALA A 357 -11.26 6.21 -21.01
N GLU A 358 -11.44 6.49 -19.72
CA GLU A 358 -11.94 7.78 -19.24
C GLU A 358 -10.96 8.48 -18.30
N VAL A 359 -10.20 7.72 -17.53
CA VAL A 359 -9.28 8.21 -16.49
C VAL A 359 -7.82 7.88 -16.84
N PRO A 360 -6.83 8.61 -16.28
CA PRO A 360 -5.42 8.28 -16.44
C PRO A 360 -5.13 6.83 -16.05
N ASP A 361 -4.44 6.09 -16.92
CA ASP A 361 -4.03 4.70 -16.72
C ASP A 361 -2.53 4.54 -16.47
N LEU A 362 -1.81 5.66 -16.53
CA LEU A 362 -0.38 5.75 -16.34
C LEU A 362 -0.03 6.72 -15.21
N GLN A 363 0.82 6.28 -14.28
CA GLN A 363 1.41 7.15 -13.26
C GLN A 363 2.92 7.24 -13.47
N LEU A 364 3.47 8.46 -13.47
CA LEU A 364 4.91 8.71 -13.48
C LEU A 364 5.37 9.16 -12.09
N HIS A 365 6.39 8.47 -11.53
CA HIS A 365 7.01 8.91 -10.29
C HIS A 365 8.45 9.38 -10.59
N LEU A 366 8.80 10.59 -10.22
CA LEU A 366 10.14 11.13 -10.42
C LEU A 366 11.02 10.94 -9.19
N LEU A 367 12.18 10.31 -9.40
CA LEU A 367 13.27 10.21 -8.42
C LEU A 367 14.48 11.05 -8.86
N PRO A 368 15.09 11.84 -7.97
CA PRO A 368 16.23 12.68 -8.29
C PRO A 368 17.58 11.97 -8.17
N TRP A 369 17.68 10.73 -8.67
CA TRP A 369 18.92 9.94 -8.77
C TRP A 369 18.80 8.81 -9.79
N ALA A 370 19.92 8.20 -10.15
CA ALA A 370 19.92 7.00 -10.98
C ALA A 370 19.42 5.79 -10.18
N TYR A 371 18.25 5.30 -10.56
CA TYR A 371 17.69 4.05 -10.05
C TYR A 371 17.85 2.96 -11.11
N VAL A 372 18.43 1.85 -10.73
CA VAL A 372 18.53 0.67 -11.60
C VAL A 372 17.65 -0.43 -11.03
N THR A 373 16.63 -0.84 -11.78
CA THR A 373 15.84 -2.03 -11.42
C THR A 373 16.73 -3.26 -11.48
N PRO A 374 16.67 -4.15 -10.48
CA PRO A 374 17.49 -5.35 -10.44
C PRO A 374 17.14 -6.27 -11.62
N ASN A 375 18.16 -6.81 -12.28
CA ASN A 375 18.00 -7.96 -13.17
C ASN A 375 17.89 -9.22 -12.32
N GLN A 376 16.95 -10.12 -12.70
CA GLN A 376 16.84 -11.53 -12.29
C GLN A 376 17.30 -11.85 -10.85
N ASP A 377 16.44 -12.39 -10.02
CA ASP A 377 16.71 -13.06 -8.73
C ASP A 377 17.68 -12.36 -7.74
N ALA A 378 18.26 -11.24 -8.13
CA ALA A 378 19.13 -10.48 -7.25
C ALA A 378 18.28 -9.62 -6.31
N PRO A 379 18.59 -9.58 -5.02
CA PRO A 379 18.06 -8.56 -4.13
C PRO A 379 18.35 -7.20 -4.74
N ILE A 380 17.43 -6.24 -4.57
CA ILE A 380 17.56 -4.88 -5.09
C ILE A 380 18.98 -4.36 -4.82
N ARG A 381 19.87 -4.50 -5.81
CA ARG A 381 21.15 -3.83 -5.77
C ARG A 381 20.94 -2.45 -6.35
N HIS A 382 20.93 -1.46 -5.50
CA HIS A 382 21.00 -0.08 -5.92
C HIS A 382 22.46 0.24 -6.29
N ASP A 383 22.90 -0.23 -7.45
CA ASP A 383 24.06 0.39 -8.10
C ASP A 383 23.59 1.75 -8.58
N VAL A 384 23.64 2.73 -7.68
CA VAL A 384 23.35 4.12 -8.00
C VAL A 384 24.48 4.60 -8.88
N ASP A 385 24.18 4.91 -10.15
CA ASP A 385 25.15 5.59 -11.02
C ASP A 385 25.59 6.88 -10.33
N LYS A 386 26.87 7.16 -10.36
CA LYS A 386 27.45 8.35 -9.69
C LYS A 386 27.12 9.65 -10.41
N ARG A 387 26.69 9.58 -11.67
CA ARG A 387 26.32 10.75 -12.47
C ARG A 387 25.05 11.41 -11.93
N PRO A 388 24.92 12.75 -12.03
CA PRO A 388 23.64 13.41 -11.80
C PRO A 388 22.57 12.84 -12.72
N ALA A 389 21.44 12.42 -12.16
CA ALA A 389 20.41 11.75 -12.94
C ALA A 389 19.01 12.01 -12.38
N LEU A 390 18.03 11.86 -13.24
CA LEU A 390 16.61 11.70 -12.91
C LEU A 390 16.14 10.34 -13.39
N THR A 391 15.35 9.68 -12.58
CA THR A 391 14.68 8.42 -12.95
C THR A 391 13.17 8.63 -12.88
N VAL A 392 12.47 8.18 -13.89
CA VAL A 392 11.01 8.13 -13.93
C VAL A 392 10.57 6.67 -13.86
N LEU A 393 9.73 6.35 -12.89
CA LEU A 393 9.03 5.06 -12.84
C LEU A 393 7.73 5.21 -13.60
N THR A 394 7.68 4.59 -14.78
CA THR A 394 6.50 4.52 -15.64
C THR A 394 5.61 3.39 -15.13
N THR A 395 4.53 3.72 -14.47
CA THR A 395 3.71 2.78 -13.68
C THR A 395 2.34 2.56 -14.33
N LEU A 396 2.04 1.32 -14.68
CA LEU A 396 0.70 0.85 -15.04
C LEU A 396 -0.18 0.86 -13.78
N ILE A 397 -1.28 1.63 -13.77
CA ILE A 397 -2.14 1.77 -12.59
C ILE A 397 -3.51 1.07 -12.70
N TYR A 398 -3.86 0.52 -13.85
CA TYR A 398 -5.05 -0.32 -14.03
C TYR A 398 -4.71 -1.62 -14.75
N PRO A 399 -3.97 -2.54 -14.09
CA PRO A 399 -3.62 -3.82 -14.70
C PRO A 399 -4.88 -4.63 -15.00
N LYS A 400 -4.92 -5.26 -16.18
CA LYS A 400 -5.95 -6.25 -16.55
C LYS A 400 -5.58 -7.65 -16.07
N SER A 401 -4.29 -7.92 -15.94
CA SER A 401 -3.75 -9.18 -15.41
C SER A 401 -4.28 -9.48 -14.01
N ARG A 402 -4.69 -10.73 -13.76
CA ARG A 402 -5.17 -11.21 -12.46
C ARG A 402 -4.45 -12.49 -12.08
N GLY A 403 -4.09 -12.58 -10.82
CA GLY A 403 -3.38 -13.70 -10.25
C GLY A 403 -4.07 -14.28 -9.02
N THR A 404 -3.33 -15.09 -8.28
CA THR A 404 -3.84 -15.80 -7.11
C THR A 404 -2.82 -15.85 -5.97
N LEU A 405 -3.35 -16.04 -4.75
CA LEU A 405 -2.58 -16.36 -3.56
C LEU A 405 -3.08 -17.70 -3.01
N ARG A 406 -2.17 -18.63 -2.74
CA ARG A 406 -2.50 -19.97 -2.22
C ARG A 406 -1.58 -20.33 -1.07
N LEU A 407 -2.02 -21.23 -0.20
CA LEU A 407 -1.15 -21.81 0.84
C LEU A 407 -0.05 -22.67 0.18
N ALA A 408 1.16 -22.58 0.72
CA ALA A 408 2.21 -23.54 0.41
C ALA A 408 2.17 -24.76 1.36
N SER A 409 1.58 -24.58 2.55
CA SER A 409 1.36 -25.63 3.56
C SER A 409 0.41 -25.13 4.65
N ALA A 410 0.01 -26.01 5.56
CA ALA A 410 -0.77 -25.65 6.76
C ALA A 410 0.07 -24.96 7.85
N ASP A 411 1.38 -24.78 7.66
CA ASP A 411 2.23 -24.06 8.61
C ASP A 411 2.04 -22.54 8.45
N PRO A 412 1.57 -21.80 9.47
CA PRO A 412 1.34 -20.37 9.40
C PRO A 412 2.63 -19.54 9.24
N THR A 413 3.81 -20.15 9.42
CA THR A 413 5.11 -19.49 9.21
C THR A 413 5.64 -19.67 7.78
N ALA A 414 5.06 -20.58 7.00
CA ALA A 414 5.42 -20.78 5.60
C ALA A 414 4.93 -19.60 4.75
N ALA A 415 5.80 -19.10 3.87
CA ALA A 415 5.39 -18.08 2.91
C ALA A 415 4.36 -18.67 1.93
N PRO A 416 3.24 -17.98 1.64
CA PRO A 416 2.27 -18.45 0.67
C PRO A 416 2.82 -18.37 -0.76
N LEU A 417 2.16 -19.07 -1.69
CA LEU A 417 2.41 -18.99 -3.12
C LEU A 417 1.72 -17.74 -3.66
N ILE A 418 2.51 -16.75 -4.05
CA ILE A 418 2.02 -15.45 -4.54
C ILE A 418 2.27 -15.41 -6.04
N ASP A 419 1.21 -15.52 -6.83
CA ASP A 419 1.26 -15.48 -8.28
C ASP A 419 0.44 -14.30 -8.81
N PHE A 420 1.10 -13.24 -9.24
CA PHE A 420 0.42 -12.06 -9.77
C PHE A 420 0.01 -12.20 -11.23
N GLN A 421 0.58 -13.16 -11.97
CA GLN A 421 0.39 -13.28 -13.42
C GLN A 421 0.71 -11.98 -14.16
N TYR A 422 1.77 -11.26 -13.74
CA TYR A 422 2.16 -9.99 -14.33
C TYR A 422 2.28 -10.08 -15.85
N LEU A 423 1.66 -9.10 -16.53
CA LEU A 423 1.65 -8.96 -17.99
C LEU A 423 1.05 -10.18 -18.73
N SER A 424 0.17 -10.95 -18.07
CA SER A 424 -0.59 -12.01 -18.74
C SER A 424 -1.61 -11.45 -19.73
N ASP A 425 -2.10 -10.23 -19.52
CA ASP A 425 -2.86 -9.48 -20.51
C ASP A 425 -1.90 -8.59 -21.32
N PRO A 426 -1.88 -8.72 -22.67
CA PRO A 426 -0.98 -7.94 -23.53
C PRO A 426 -1.17 -6.42 -23.42
N ALA A 427 -2.36 -5.92 -23.10
CA ALA A 427 -2.63 -4.49 -22.96
C ALA A 427 -1.80 -3.85 -21.84
N ASP A 428 -1.47 -4.61 -20.78
CA ASP A 428 -0.64 -4.14 -19.68
C ASP A 428 0.79 -3.78 -20.14
N LEU A 429 1.33 -4.55 -21.10
CA LEU A 429 2.64 -4.28 -21.71
C LEU A 429 2.60 -3.06 -22.64
N GLU A 430 1.50 -2.86 -23.37
CA GLU A 430 1.33 -1.70 -24.27
C GLU A 430 1.34 -0.38 -23.47
N VAL A 431 0.64 -0.32 -22.34
CA VAL A 431 0.65 0.87 -21.45
C VAL A 431 2.07 1.20 -20.98
N LEU A 432 2.86 0.19 -20.57
CA LEU A 432 4.26 0.41 -20.15
C LEU A 432 5.15 0.85 -21.33
N GLY A 433 4.91 0.31 -22.53
CA GLY A 433 5.61 0.67 -23.76
C GLY A 433 5.34 2.12 -24.15
N GLU A 434 4.07 2.50 -24.28
CA GLU A 434 3.64 3.85 -24.65
C GLU A 434 4.10 4.87 -23.59
N GLY A 435 3.91 4.55 -22.30
CA GLY A 435 4.38 5.39 -21.21
C GLY A 435 5.91 5.62 -21.24
N SER A 436 6.69 4.63 -21.67
CA SER A 436 8.13 4.78 -21.85
C SER A 436 8.47 5.76 -22.97
N GLU A 437 7.71 5.74 -24.09
CA GLU A 437 7.89 6.72 -25.17
C GLU A 437 7.46 8.13 -24.72
N MET A 438 6.34 8.27 -23.99
CA MET A 438 5.92 9.56 -23.42
C MET A 438 7.02 10.17 -22.51
N VAL A 439 7.68 9.36 -21.67
CA VAL A 439 8.80 9.82 -20.86
C VAL A 439 9.95 10.32 -21.73
N ARG A 440 10.25 9.68 -22.84
CA ARG A 440 11.27 10.16 -23.79
C ARG A 440 10.90 11.48 -24.45
N GLU A 441 9.64 11.69 -24.80
CA GLU A 441 9.12 12.98 -25.29
C GLU A 441 9.27 14.07 -24.25
N ILE A 442 8.94 13.81 -22.99
CA ILE A 442 9.13 14.73 -21.88
C ILE A 442 10.61 15.15 -21.76
N PHE A 443 11.55 14.19 -21.78
CA PHE A 443 12.99 14.49 -21.67
C PHE A 443 13.58 15.10 -22.94
N ALA A 444 12.92 15.06 -24.07
CA ALA A 444 13.28 15.76 -25.29
C ALA A 444 12.78 17.23 -25.32
N SER A 445 11.94 17.63 -24.38
CA SER A 445 11.38 18.99 -24.28
C SER A 445 12.48 20.05 -24.05
N GLY A 446 12.26 21.25 -24.62
CA GLY A 446 13.10 22.42 -24.42
C GLY A 446 13.22 22.92 -22.99
N ALA A 447 12.29 22.55 -22.10
CA ALA A 447 12.28 22.98 -20.69
C ALA A 447 13.55 22.55 -19.89
N PHE A 448 14.25 21.53 -20.37
CA PHE A 448 15.52 21.10 -19.75
C PHE A 448 16.74 21.96 -20.15
N ASN A 449 16.60 22.93 -21.07
CA ASN A 449 17.65 23.88 -21.45
C ASN A 449 19.02 23.22 -21.77
N GLY A 450 19.02 22.06 -22.46
CA GLY A 450 20.22 21.31 -22.83
C GLY A 450 20.91 20.58 -21.66
N SER A 451 20.27 20.49 -20.50
CA SER A 451 20.80 19.74 -19.34
C SER A 451 20.75 18.23 -19.51
N ILE A 452 19.92 17.69 -20.41
CA ILE A 452 19.87 16.27 -20.73
C ILE A 452 21.12 15.88 -21.52
N LYS A 453 21.83 14.84 -21.08
CA LYS A 453 23.04 14.35 -21.73
C LYS A 453 22.82 13.03 -22.47
N GLU A 454 22.21 12.05 -21.81
CA GLU A 454 21.92 10.75 -22.39
C GLU A 454 20.85 9.99 -21.61
N GLU A 455 20.17 9.06 -22.26
CA GLU A 455 19.37 8.03 -21.59
C GLU A 455 20.31 6.93 -21.11
N LEU A 456 20.34 6.67 -19.79
CA LEU A 456 21.19 5.65 -19.17
C LEU A 456 20.52 4.28 -19.16
N HIS A 457 19.22 4.24 -18.91
CA HIS A 457 18.39 3.04 -18.83
C HIS A 457 17.00 3.32 -19.41
N PRO A 458 16.40 2.37 -20.12
CA PRO A 458 16.91 1.04 -20.52
C PRO A 458 18.04 1.10 -21.55
N GLY A 459 18.25 2.19 -22.24
CA GLY A 459 19.27 2.43 -23.24
C GLY A 459 18.73 3.19 -24.45
N LYS A 460 19.54 4.07 -24.99
CA LYS A 460 19.17 4.94 -26.10
C LYS A 460 18.79 4.13 -27.34
N GLY A 461 17.65 4.46 -27.94
CA GLY A 461 17.24 3.96 -29.23
C GLY A 461 16.44 2.65 -29.22
N LEU A 462 16.26 2.00 -28.07
CA LEU A 462 15.40 0.83 -28.00
C LEU A 462 13.95 1.23 -28.36
N ARG A 463 13.36 0.52 -29.33
CA ARG A 463 12.00 0.74 -29.85
C ARG A 463 11.32 -0.59 -30.15
N GLY A 464 10.00 -0.56 -30.29
CA GLY A 464 9.23 -1.74 -30.71
C GLY A 464 9.56 -2.97 -29.86
N GLN A 465 10.00 -4.05 -30.51
CA GLN A 465 10.29 -5.32 -29.80
C GLN A 465 11.45 -5.19 -28.80
N GLU A 466 12.50 -4.43 -29.12
CA GLU A 466 13.64 -4.24 -28.20
C GLU A 466 13.22 -3.54 -26.91
N LEU A 467 12.31 -2.55 -26.98
CA LEU A 467 11.75 -1.89 -25.81
C LEU A 467 10.86 -2.85 -25.00
N ARG A 468 10.02 -3.66 -25.68
CA ARG A 468 9.21 -4.68 -25.02
C ARG A 468 10.09 -5.69 -24.27
N ASP A 469 11.15 -6.17 -24.90
CA ASP A 469 12.11 -7.08 -24.27
C ASP A 469 12.80 -6.44 -23.06
N ALA A 470 13.15 -5.16 -23.14
CA ALA A 470 13.71 -4.42 -22.02
C ALA A 470 12.71 -4.29 -20.85
N ILE A 471 11.42 -4.05 -21.15
CA ILE A 471 10.35 -4.02 -20.14
C ILE A 471 10.20 -5.39 -19.48
N LEU A 472 10.08 -6.47 -20.27
CA LEU A 472 9.96 -7.83 -19.72
C LEU A 472 11.13 -8.21 -18.81
N ASN A 473 12.33 -7.75 -19.15
CA ASN A 473 13.54 -8.00 -18.37
C ASN A 473 13.65 -7.16 -17.08
N ARG A 474 13.04 -5.97 -17.02
CA ARG A 474 13.33 -4.98 -15.98
C ARG A 474 12.13 -4.46 -15.22
N ALA A 475 10.90 -4.56 -15.77
CA ALA A 475 9.71 -4.13 -15.07
C ALA A 475 9.54 -4.92 -13.76
N THR A 476 9.06 -4.26 -12.72
CA THR A 476 8.88 -4.84 -11.39
C THR A 476 7.67 -4.24 -10.67
N SER A 477 7.29 -4.84 -9.55
CA SER A 477 6.20 -4.39 -8.69
C SER A 477 6.44 -3.01 -8.10
N VAL A 478 5.35 -2.25 -7.91
CA VAL A 478 5.31 -1.04 -7.05
C VAL A 478 4.92 -1.41 -5.60
N TYR A 479 4.69 -2.69 -5.33
CA TYR A 479 4.35 -3.26 -4.02
C TYR A 479 2.94 -2.89 -3.52
N HIS A 480 1.99 -2.79 -4.41
CA HIS A 480 0.61 -2.38 -4.17
C HIS A 480 -0.41 -3.52 -4.25
N GLY A 481 0.01 -4.78 -4.04
CA GLY A 481 -0.87 -5.95 -4.15
C GLY A 481 -2.17 -5.82 -3.36
N VAL A 482 -3.31 -6.20 -4.00
CA VAL A 482 -4.67 -6.07 -3.49
C VAL A 482 -5.58 -7.22 -3.97
N GLY A 483 -6.82 -7.26 -3.48
CA GLY A 483 -7.92 -8.01 -4.09
C GLY A 483 -8.14 -9.43 -3.59
N THR A 484 -7.26 -10.00 -2.78
CA THR A 484 -7.27 -11.41 -2.36
C THR A 484 -8.41 -11.83 -1.42
N CYS A 485 -9.17 -10.87 -0.90
CA CYS A 485 -10.41 -11.09 -0.12
C CYS A 485 -11.51 -10.17 -0.67
N ARG A 486 -11.73 -10.22 -2.00
CA ARG A 486 -12.54 -9.28 -2.77
C ARG A 486 -13.90 -8.98 -2.11
N MET A 487 -14.22 -7.69 -1.99
CA MET A 487 -15.53 -7.20 -1.61
C MET A 487 -16.50 -7.27 -2.80
N GLY A 488 -17.73 -7.61 -2.55
CA GLY A 488 -18.75 -7.66 -3.57
C GLY A 488 -20.08 -8.24 -3.09
N VAL A 489 -21.06 -8.25 -3.99
CA VAL A 489 -22.39 -8.81 -3.76
C VAL A 489 -22.64 -10.13 -4.51
N ASP A 490 -21.75 -10.47 -5.43
CA ASP A 490 -21.79 -11.68 -6.25
C ASP A 490 -21.11 -12.90 -5.57
N GLU A 491 -21.14 -14.05 -6.23
CA GLU A 491 -20.59 -15.31 -5.70
C GLU A 491 -19.05 -15.31 -5.60
N LEU A 492 -18.37 -14.42 -6.33
CA LEU A 492 -16.91 -14.29 -6.30
C LEU A 492 -16.43 -13.41 -5.14
N ALA A 493 -17.31 -12.91 -4.30
CA ALA A 493 -16.95 -12.09 -3.16
C ALA A 493 -16.60 -12.94 -1.92
N VAL A 494 -15.53 -12.56 -1.23
CA VAL A 494 -15.15 -13.12 0.08
C VAL A 494 -15.85 -12.37 1.20
N VAL A 495 -15.97 -11.04 1.06
CA VAL A 495 -16.67 -10.18 2.03
C VAL A 495 -17.78 -9.39 1.36
N GLY A 496 -18.81 -9.03 2.14
CA GLY A 496 -19.85 -8.10 1.71
C GLY A 496 -19.38 -6.63 1.74
N PRO A 497 -20.22 -5.68 1.25
CA PRO A 497 -19.94 -4.25 1.35
C PRO A 497 -19.78 -3.73 2.80
N ASP A 498 -20.28 -4.48 3.77
CA ASP A 498 -20.12 -4.28 5.21
C ASP A 498 -18.81 -4.88 5.76
N LEU A 499 -17.96 -5.44 4.88
CA LEU A 499 -16.68 -6.09 5.19
C LEU A 499 -16.78 -7.41 5.97
N LYS A 500 -17.98 -7.93 6.25
CA LYS A 500 -18.17 -9.22 6.91
C LYS A 500 -17.80 -10.37 5.98
N VAL A 501 -17.07 -11.34 6.53
CA VAL A 501 -16.77 -12.59 5.80
C VAL A 501 -18.05 -13.38 5.61
N ARG A 502 -18.34 -13.76 4.38
CA ARG A 502 -19.59 -14.46 4.03
C ARG A 502 -19.68 -15.80 4.75
N GLY A 503 -20.83 -16.04 5.38
CA GLY A 503 -21.10 -17.31 6.08
C GLY A 503 -20.43 -17.46 7.46
N ILE A 504 -19.68 -16.47 7.94
CA ILE A 504 -19.04 -16.50 9.26
C ILE A 504 -19.42 -15.24 10.04
N GLU A 505 -20.09 -15.42 11.17
CA GLU A 505 -20.43 -14.31 12.05
C GLU A 505 -19.22 -13.79 12.83
N GLY A 506 -19.24 -12.50 13.20
CA GLY A 506 -18.20 -11.89 14.05
C GLY A 506 -16.80 -11.83 13.43
N LEU A 507 -16.71 -11.96 12.10
CA LEU A 507 -15.45 -11.89 11.36
C LEU A 507 -15.52 -10.87 10.21
N ARG A 508 -14.56 -9.95 10.16
CA ARG A 508 -14.40 -9.00 9.05
C ARG A 508 -12.99 -9.04 8.48
N VAL A 509 -12.88 -8.65 7.21
CA VAL A 509 -11.61 -8.27 6.60
C VAL A 509 -11.64 -6.79 6.30
N CYS A 510 -10.65 -6.05 6.80
CA CYS A 510 -10.57 -4.61 6.68
C CYS A 510 -9.14 -4.18 6.32
N ASP A 511 -8.74 -4.39 5.07
CA ASP A 511 -7.48 -3.96 4.48
C ASP A 511 -7.54 -3.97 2.94
N ALA A 512 -6.41 -3.74 2.27
CA ALA A 512 -6.36 -3.65 0.81
C ALA A 512 -6.78 -4.95 0.09
N SER A 513 -6.86 -6.09 0.78
CA SER A 513 -7.33 -7.34 0.18
C SER A 513 -8.78 -7.28 -0.28
N ILE A 514 -9.59 -6.35 0.28
CA ILE A 514 -11.02 -6.25 -0.07
C ILE A 514 -11.27 -5.54 -1.40
N MET A 515 -10.30 -4.82 -1.95
CA MET A 515 -10.49 -4.02 -3.16
C MET A 515 -10.96 -4.88 -4.34
N PRO A 516 -12.14 -4.60 -4.95
CA PRO A 516 -12.60 -5.30 -6.15
C PRO A 516 -11.66 -5.07 -7.33
N SER A 517 -11.27 -3.82 -7.51
CA SER A 517 -10.25 -3.34 -8.44
C SER A 517 -9.29 -2.40 -7.71
N ILE A 518 -8.03 -2.36 -8.15
CA ILE A 518 -7.02 -1.49 -7.55
C ILE A 518 -7.30 -0.02 -7.87
N THR A 519 -7.02 0.87 -6.92
CA THR A 519 -7.19 2.31 -7.09
C THR A 519 -6.10 2.92 -7.97
N GLY A 520 -6.40 3.96 -8.74
CA GLY A 520 -5.46 4.64 -9.63
C GLY A 520 -4.36 5.40 -8.89
N GLY A 521 -3.34 4.68 -8.45
CA GLY A 521 -2.16 5.20 -7.78
C GLY A 521 -1.78 4.45 -6.50
N ASN A 522 -0.91 5.04 -5.67
CA ASN A 522 -0.37 4.38 -4.50
C ASN A 522 -1.47 3.99 -3.49
N THR A 523 -1.45 2.76 -3.01
CA THR A 523 -2.54 2.14 -2.23
C THR A 523 -2.50 2.38 -0.71
N ASN A 524 -1.53 3.13 -0.19
CA ASN A 524 -1.43 3.33 1.26
C ASN A 524 -2.57 4.20 1.83
N ALA A 525 -2.89 5.34 1.19
CA ALA A 525 -4.00 6.19 1.62
C ALA A 525 -5.36 5.48 1.45
N PRO A 526 -5.65 4.79 0.32
CA PRO A 526 -6.82 3.93 0.20
C PRO A 526 -6.92 2.85 1.29
N ALA A 527 -5.82 2.21 1.67
CA ALA A 527 -5.83 1.24 2.76
C ALA A 527 -6.18 1.85 4.12
N ILE A 528 -5.66 3.06 4.43
CA ILE A 528 -6.05 3.79 5.65
C ILE A 528 -7.53 4.17 5.59
N MET A 529 -8.01 4.65 4.46
CA MET A 529 -9.42 5.01 4.20
C MET A 529 -10.35 3.80 4.42
N ILE A 530 -9.96 2.61 3.97
CA ILE A 530 -10.69 1.36 4.25
C ILE A 530 -10.82 1.13 5.76
N GLY A 531 -9.77 1.39 6.54
CA GLY A 531 -9.81 1.32 8.00
C GLY A 531 -10.77 2.34 8.62
N GLU A 532 -10.80 3.57 8.11
CA GLU A 532 -11.73 4.62 8.54
C GLU A 532 -13.20 4.28 8.25
N LEU A 533 -13.49 3.78 7.04
CA LEU A 533 -14.84 3.33 6.67
C LEU A 533 -15.23 2.08 7.43
N GLY A 534 -14.31 1.12 7.59
CA GLY A 534 -14.54 -0.09 8.37
C GLY A 534 -14.93 0.20 9.81
N ALA A 535 -14.26 1.16 10.46
CA ALA A 535 -14.64 1.59 11.80
C ALA A 535 -16.05 2.17 11.84
N ARG A 536 -16.42 3.00 10.84
CA ARG A 536 -17.77 3.55 10.73
C ARG A 536 -18.81 2.44 10.56
N LEU A 537 -18.55 1.45 9.71
CA LEU A 537 -19.44 0.32 9.49
C LEU A 537 -19.65 -0.50 10.77
N VAL A 538 -18.58 -0.79 11.51
CA VAL A 538 -18.66 -1.49 12.80
C VAL A 538 -19.47 -0.71 13.84
N LEU A 539 -19.24 0.61 13.95
CA LEU A 539 -19.88 1.45 14.95
C LEU A 539 -21.34 1.81 14.63
N SER A 540 -21.76 1.71 13.36
CA SER A 540 -23.15 1.96 12.94
C SER A 540 -24.08 0.78 13.17
N GLU A 541 -23.56 -0.40 13.49
CA GLU A 541 -24.40 -1.55 13.83
C GLU A 541 -24.96 -1.39 15.24
N PRO A 542 -26.27 -1.60 15.44
CA PRO A 542 -26.83 -1.65 16.78
C PRO A 542 -26.14 -2.77 17.57
N ASP A 543 -25.76 -2.49 18.81
CA ASP A 543 -25.27 -3.54 19.72
C ASP A 543 -26.30 -4.69 19.69
N GLY A 544 -25.87 -5.86 19.22
CA GLY A 544 -26.73 -7.03 19.12
C GLY A 544 -27.31 -7.42 20.47
N GLY A 545 -28.38 -6.73 20.84
CA GLY A 545 -29.26 -7.12 21.92
C GLY A 545 -29.85 -8.48 21.56
N ALA A 546 -29.62 -9.47 22.40
CA ALA A 546 -30.37 -10.71 22.38
C ALA A 546 -31.85 -10.37 22.19
N GLU A 547 -32.43 -10.68 21.04
CA GLU A 547 -33.88 -10.82 20.92
C GLU A 547 -34.27 -11.89 21.93
N THR A 548 -34.70 -11.46 23.10
CA THR A 548 -35.46 -12.32 24.00
C THR A 548 -36.71 -12.68 23.23
N CYS A 549 -36.74 -13.90 22.71
CA CYS A 549 -38.00 -14.58 22.34
C CYS A 549 -38.92 -14.49 23.56
N GLN A 550 -39.76 -13.45 23.63
CA GLN A 550 -40.97 -13.50 24.40
C GLN A 550 -42.01 -14.22 23.54
N GLY A 551 -42.16 -15.52 23.81
CA GLY A 551 -43.28 -16.26 23.32
C GLY A 551 -44.58 -15.71 23.89
N ASN A 552 -45.54 -15.57 23.01
CA ASN A 552 -46.96 -15.66 23.34
C ASN A 552 -47.53 -16.86 22.61
#